data_e6ea06692fc8cb33fb741bc58be614dd
#
_entry.id   e6ea06692fc8cb33fb741bc58be614dd
#
_cell.length_a   1.000
_cell.length_b   1.000
_cell.length_c   1.000
_cell.angle_alpha   90.00
_cell.angle_beta   90.00
_cell.angle_gamma   90.00
#
_symmetry.space_group_name_H-M   'P 1'
#
loop_
_entity.id
_entity.type
_entity.pdbx_description
1 polymer ?
#
loop_
_entity_poly.entity_id
_entity_poly.type
_entity_poly.pdbx_seq_one_letter_code
_entity_poly.pdbx_strand_id
1 'polypeptide(L)'
;MAISFSYPQAIPLLAASIQRCGAHPASLLLAGSMKKVIFSLALGTFGLGMAEFGIMGVLTELARDVGISIPDAGHMISFYAFGVVIGAPIIAVFSNRFSLKHILLFLVTLCVVGNAIFTLSSSYFMLAVGRLVSGFPHGAFFGVGAIILSKLARPGKVTAAVAGMISGMTVANLIGIPIGTWLSQTFSWRYTFLLIAVFNIAVILSVMFWVPNLRDEAKGRLREQFHFLKSPAPWLIFSATMFGNAGVFAWFSYVKPYMMYISGFSATLMTFIMMLVGLGMVLGNLLSGRLSGRYTPLRIAVVTDFVIVLALLLLFAFGGIKTASLTFAFICCAGLFALSAPLQILLLQNAKGGELLGAAGGQMAFNLGSAIGAYFGGLMLTLGFAYNYVTIPAALLSFTAMSSLLIYGRLKRGVQQQVAPAT
;
A
#
# COMPACT_ATOMS: atom_id res chain seq x y z
N MET A 1 63.73 -42.74 10.94
CA MET A 1 62.60 -43.45 10.33
C MET A 1 61.38 -43.17 11.15
N ALA A 2 60.63 -42.02 10.78
CA ALA A 2 59.47 -41.54 11.51
C ALA A 2 58.20 -41.89 10.72
N ILE A 3 57.33 -42.70 11.31
CA ILE A 3 56.09 -43.18 10.74
C ILE A 3 55.01 -42.17 11.14
N SER A 4 54.51 -41.45 10.14
CA SER A 4 53.37 -40.50 10.26
C SER A 4 52.07 -41.31 10.22
N PHE A 5 51.32 -41.27 11.30
CA PHE A 5 49.92 -41.75 11.33
C PHE A 5 48.94 -40.69 10.81
N SER A 6 48.36 -40.96 9.65
CA SER A 6 47.22 -40.19 9.12
C SER A 6 45.95 -40.59 9.87
N TYR A 7 45.30 -39.65 10.52
CA TYR A 7 43.96 -39.82 11.08
C TYR A 7 42.91 -39.86 9.96
N PRO A 8 41.91 -40.73 10.03
CA PRO A 8 40.89 -40.82 8.98
C PRO A 8 39.88 -39.66 9.04
N GLN A 9 39.59 -39.11 7.86
CA GLN A 9 38.61 -38.03 7.60
C GLN A 9 37.11 -38.45 7.76
N ALA A 10 36.78 -39.34 8.68
CA ALA A 10 35.42 -39.85 8.87
C ALA A 10 34.52 -38.97 9.79
N ILE A 11 35.11 -38.08 10.58
CA ILE A 11 34.34 -37.26 11.54
C ILE A 11 33.55 -36.14 10.88
N PRO A 12 34.00 -35.42 9.82
CA PRO A 12 33.22 -34.40 9.18
C PRO A 12 31.99 -34.89 8.44
N LEU A 13 32.02 -36.11 7.89
CA LEU A 13 30.90 -36.70 7.16
C LEU A 13 29.78 -37.21 8.09
N LEU A 14 30.11 -37.65 9.30
CA LEU A 14 29.12 -38.02 10.31
C LEU A 14 28.42 -36.76 10.89
N ALA A 15 29.15 -35.68 11.12
CA ALA A 15 28.59 -34.40 11.55
C ALA A 15 27.68 -33.78 10.49
N ALA A 16 28.01 -33.89 9.20
CA ALA A 16 27.18 -33.40 8.09
C ALA A 16 25.93 -34.25 7.85
N SER A 17 25.96 -35.58 8.15
CA SER A 17 24.76 -36.42 8.05
C SER A 17 23.79 -36.23 9.23
N ILE A 18 24.27 -35.95 10.42
CA ILE A 18 23.46 -35.62 11.60
C ILE A 18 22.79 -34.25 11.45
N GLN A 19 23.46 -33.29 10.81
CA GLN A 19 22.84 -32.00 10.47
C GLN A 19 21.76 -32.07 9.38
N ARG A 20 21.69 -33.10 8.55
CA ARG A 20 20.66 -33.29 7.53
C ARG A 20 19.39 -33.99 8.02
N CYS A 21 19.40 -34.67 9.15
CA CYS A 21 18.21 -35.33 9.71
C CYS A 21 17.66 -34.71 10.99
N GLY A 22 18.27 -33.66 11.50
CA GLY A 22 17.87 -33.05 12.76
C GLY A 22 17.09 -31.72 12.57
N ALA A 23 15.95 -31.77 11.92
CA ALA A 23 14.94 -30.71 12.18
C ALA A 23 14.51 -30.87 13.63
N HIS A 24 15.17 -30.14 14.55
CA HIS A 24 14.80 -30.09 15.97
C HIS A 24 13.30 -29.84 16.08
N PRO A 25 12.51 -30.57 16.91
CA PRO A 25 11.08 -30.34 17.09
C PRO A 25 10.76 -28.86 17.38
N ALA A 26 11.67 -28.17 18.08
CA ALA A 26 11.59 -26.72 18.31
C ALA A 26 11.66 -25.88 17.00
N SER A 27 12.42 -26.30 15.99
CA SER A 27 12.50 -25.56 14.70
C SER A 27 11.25 -25.75 13.84
N LEU A 28 10.57 -26.87 13.95
CA LEU A 28 9.27 -27.14 13.29
C LEU A 28 8.14 -26.39 14.00
N LEU A 29 8.16 -26.34 15.33
CA LEU A 29 7.21 -25.55 16.12
C LEU A 29 7.39 -24.04 15.87
N LEU A 30 8.62 -23.55 15.79
CA LEU A 30 8.92 -22.14 15.43
C LEU A 30 8.51 -21.82 13.99
N ALA A 31 8.71 -22.74 13.04
CA ALA A 31 8.29 -22.53 11.65
C ALA A 31 6.76 -22.52 11.51
N GLY A 32 6.04 -23.35 12.25
CA GLY A 32 4.57 -23.35 12.31
C GLY A 32 4.02 -22.07 12.96
N SER A 33 4.65 -21.60 14.03
CA SER A 33 4.32 -20.35 14.69
C SER A 33 4.52 -19.14 13.77
N MET A 34 5.63 -19.09 13.02
CA MET A 34 5.93 -18.01 12.08
C MET A 34 4.91 -17.90 10.95
N LYS A 35 4.47 -19.03 10.37
CA LYS A 35 3.42 -19.05 9.34
C LYS A 35 2.11 -18.46 9.87
N LYS A 36 1.72 -18.77 11.11
CA LYS A 36 0.53 -18.23 11.76
C LYS A 36 0.62 -16.73 11.96
N VAL A 37 1.79 -16.21 12.37
CA VAL A 37 2.03 -14.77 12.52
C VAL A 37 1.92 -14.06 11.17
N ILE A 38 2.59 -14.57 10.13
CA ILE A 38 2.50 -14.00 8.77
C ILE A 38 1.06 -13.99 8.30
N PHE A 39 0.33 -15.08 8.48
CA PHE A 39 -1.07 -15.18 8.07
C PHE A 39 -1.95 -14.21 8.84
N SER A 40 -1.79 -14.07 10.17
CA SER A 40 -2.51 -13.08 10.98
C SER A 40 -2.29 -11.65 10.49
N LEU A 41 -1.03 -11.31 10.18
CA LEU A 41 -0.70 -9.98 9.66
C LEU A 41 -1.20 -9.78 8.21
N ALA A 42 -1.21 -10.84 7.40
CA ALA A 42 -1.79 -10.81 6.05
C ALA A 42 -3.33 -10.61 6.09
N LEU A 43 -4.03 -11.24 7.04
CA LEU A 43 -5.45 -10.95 7.29
C LEU A 43 -5.67 -9.48 7.68
N GLY A 44 -4.80 -8.91 8.51
CA GLY A 44 -4.87 -7.49 8.87
C GLY A 44 -4.70 -6.57 7.67
N THR A 45 -3.68 -6.81 6.82
CA THR A 45 -3.47 -6.01 5.60
C THR A 45 -4.58 -6.23 4.56
N PHE A 46 -5.21 -7.40 4.52
CA PHE A 46 -6.42 -7.63 3.72
C PHE A 46 -7.58 -6.74 4.19
N GLY A 47 -7.88 -6.72 5.49
CA GLY A 47 -8.94 -5.87 6.05
C GLY A 47 -8.69 -4.37 5.81
N LEU A 48 -7.43 -3.92 5.94
CA LEU A 48 -7.02 -2.54 5.65
C LEU A 48 -7.15 -2.21 4.16
N GLY A 49 -6.74 -3.12 3.27
CA GLY A 49 -6.88 -2.94 1.82
C GLY A 49 -8.35 -2.85 1.39
N MET A 50 -9.23 -3.68 1.94
CA MET A 50 -10.67 -3.55 1.72
C MET A 50 -11.21 -2.21 2.22
N ALA A 51 -10.77 -1.74 3.40
CA ALA A 51 -11.21 -0.47 3.96
C ALA A 51 -10.75 0.73 3.12
N GLU A 52 -9.53 0.70 2.57
CA GLU A 52 -8.99 1.76 1.73
C GLU A 52 -9.67 1.82 0.36
N PHE A 53 -9.63 0.73 -0.38
CA PHE A 53 -10.03 0.70 -1.79
C PHE A 53 -11.49 0.34 -2.03
N GLY A 54 -12.17 -0.28 -1.06
CA GLY A 54 -13.55 -0.73 -1.20
C GLY A 54 -14.54 0.40 -1.48
N ILE A 55 -14.25 1.62 -1.02
CA ILE A 55 -15.11 2.78 -1.22
C ILE A 55 -15.28 3.16 -2.70
N MET A 56 -14.24 2.95 -3.55
CA MET A 56 -14.31 3.27 -4.98
C MET A 56 -15.40 2.46 -5.69
N GLY A 57 -15.63 1.23 -5.25
CA GLY A 57 -16.66 0.36 -5.80
C GLY A 57 -18.09 0.68 -5.34
N VAL A 58 -18.24 1.47 -4.25
CA VAL A 58 -19.56 1.75 -3.62
C VAL A 58 -19.93 3.23 -3.60
N LEU A 59 -19.10 4.09 -4.19
CA LEU A 59 -19.18 5.55 -4.07
C LEU A 59 -20.55 6.12 -4.49
N THR A 60 -21.10 5.60 -5.59
CA THR A 60 -22.39 6.05 -6.14
C THR A 60 -23.58 5.65 -5.25
N GLU A 61 -23.55 4.45 -4.67
CA GLU A 61 -24.59 3.97 -3.74
C GLU A 61 -24.55 4.74 -2.44
N LEU A 62 -23.34 5.01 -1.91
CA LEU A 62 -23.15 5.84 -0.72
C LEU A 62 -23.72 7.26 -0.94
N ALA A 63 -23.32 7.91 -2.04
CA ALA A 63 -23.77 9.27 -2.35
C ALA A 63 -25.29 9.35 -2.44
N ARG A 64 -25.93 8.40 -3.14
CA ARG A 64 -27.38 8.35 -3.31
C ARG A 64 -28.12 8.08 -1.99
N ASP A 65 -27.62 7.13 -1.18
CA ASP A 65 -28.31 6.72 0.06
C ASP A 65 -28.25 7.81 1.15
N VAL A 66 -27.14 8.54 1.23
CA VAL A 66 -26.96 9.62 2.21
C VAL A 66 -27.45 10.97 1.72
N GLY A 67 -27.78 11.11 0.41
CA GLY A 67 -28.26 12.34 -0.19
C GLY A 67 -27.16 13.40 -0.34
N ILE A 68 -25.91 12.99 -0.57
CA ILE A 68 -24.77 13.86 -0.82
C ILE A 68 -24.30 13.77 -2.28
N SER A 69 -23.53 14.75 -2.72
CA SER A 69 -22.94 14.73 -4.05
C SER A 69 -21.86 13.64 -4.20
N ILE A 70 -21.58 13.18 -5.42
CA ILE A 70 -20.48 12.22 -5.68
C ILE A 70 -19.11 12.81 -5.28
N PRO A 71 -18.80 14.10 -5.53
CA PRO A 71 -17.61 14.75 -4.98
C PRO A 71 -17.52 14.69 -3.45
N ASP A 72 -18.62 14.98 -2.74
CA ASP A 72 -18.66 14.91 -1.28
C ASP A 72 -18.41 13.47 -0.77
N ALA A 73 -18.97 12.47 -1.44
CA ALA A 73 -18.66 11.07 -1.16
C ALA A 73 -17.18 10.76 -1.41
N GLY A 74 -16.57 11.37 -2.43
CA GLY A 74 -15.13 11.28 -2.72
C GLY A 74 -14.25 11.82 -1.60
N HIS A 75 -14.69 12.82 -0.83
CA HIS A 75 -13.97 13.31 0.35
C HIS A 75 -13.75 12.22 1.41
N MET A 76 -14.58 11.18 1.45
CA MET A 76 -14.41 10.05 2.36
C MET A 76 -13.11 9.26 2.10
N ILE A 77 -12.58 9.31 0.87
CA ILE A 77 -11.27 8.78 0.50
C ILE A 77 -10.18 9.65 1.14
N SER A 78 -10.30 10.97 1.01
CA SER A 78 -9.36 11.94 1.59
C SER A 78 -9.33 11.85 3.12
N PHE A 79 -10.49 11.73 3.80
CA PHE A 79 -10.53 11.58 5.26
C PHE A 79 -9.85 10.29 5.74
N TYR A 80 -10.01 9.18 5.03
CA TYR A 80 -9.27 7.95 5.33
C TYR A 80 -7.76 8.18 5.18
N ALA A 81 -7.34 8.76 4.09
CA ALA A 81 -5.93 9.03 3.80
C ALA A 81 -5.31 9.99 4.83
N PHE A 82 -6.03 11.03 5.28
CA PHE A 82 -5.61 11.89 6.39
C PHE A 82 -5.48 11.10 7.70
N GLY A 83 -6.38 10.17 7.97
CA GLY A 83 -6.26 9.23 9.10
C GLY A 83 -4.93 8.49 9.07
N VAL A 84 -4.55 7.95 7.91
CA VAL A 84 -3.26 7.23 7.72
C VAL A 84 -2.06 8.15 7.98
N VAL A 85 -2.08 9.37 7.42
CA VAL A 85 -1.00 10.36 7.57
C VAL A 85 -0.80 10.77 9.02
N ILE A 86 -1.88 10.96 9.78
CA ILE A 86 -1.84 11.36 11.19
C ILE A 86 -1.49 10.16 12.09
N GLY A 87 -2.02 8.98 11.80
CA GLY A 87 -1.91 7.79 12.64
C GLY A 87 -0.48 7.26 12.73
N ALA A 88 0.24 7.21 11.62
CA ALA A 88 1.58 6.63 11.56
C ALA A 88 2.59 7.29 12.52
N PRO A 89 2.77 8.64 12.55
CA PRO A 89 3.70 9.29 13.48
C PRO A 89 3.25 9.20 14.94
N ILE A 90 1.93 9.29 15.22
CA ILE A 90 1.41 9.16 16.58
C ILE A 90 1.77 7.80 17.17
N ILE A 91 1.53 6.73 16.43
CA ILE A 91 1.85 5.38 16.89
C ILE A 91 3.36 5.17 17.03
N ALA A 92 4.17 5.75 16.13
CA ALA A 92 5.64 5.69 16.26
C ALA A 92 6.13 6.28 17.58
N VAL A 93 5.53 7.38 18.05
CA VAL A 93 5.87 8.01 19.35
C VAL A 93 5.44 7.13 20.54
N PHE A 94 4.28 6.47 20.46
CA PHE A 94 3.75 5.65 21.55
C PHE A 94 4.25 4.21 21.53
N SER A 95 4.87 3.74 20.44
CA SER A 95 5.31 2.35 20.27
C SER A 95 6.28 1.88 21.35
N ASN A 96 7.11 2.76 21.88
CA ASN A 96 8.10 2.43 22.93
C ASN A 96 7.49 2.12 24.31
N ARG A 97 6.22 2.47 24.55
CA ARG A 97 5.55 2.29 25.85
C ARG A 97 4.79 0.98 25.96
N PHE A 98 4.34 0.43 24.84
CA PHE A 98 3.48 -0.75 24.78
C PHE A 98 4.17 -1.88 24.02
N SER A 99 3.73 -3.12 24.24
CA SER A 99 4.21 -4.22 23.41
C SER A 99 3.62 -4.13 22.00
N LEU A 100 4.36 -4.61 21.01
CA LEU A 100 3.95 -4.59 19.60
C LEU A 100 2.60 -5.29 19.37
N LYS A 101 2.31 -6.36 20.13
CA LYS A 101 1.03 -7.06 20.11
C LYS A 101 -0.13 -6.16 20.55
N HIS A 102 0.01 -5.44 21.68
CA HIS A 102 -1.04 -4.55 22.18
C HIS A 102 -1.27 -3.37 21.23
N ILE A 103 -0.21 -2.87 20.59
CA ILE A 103 -0.34 -1.84 19.55
C ILE A 103 -1.14 -2.38 18.37
N LEU A 104 -0.84 -3.58 17.85
CA LEU A 104 -1.64 -4.19 16.77
C LEU A 104 -3.10 -4.36 17.15
N LEU A 105 -3.38 -4.86 18.35
CA LEU A 105 -4.76 -5.03 18.85
C LEU A 105 -5.49 -3.69 18.89
N PHE A 106 -4.85 -2.65 19.41
CA PHE A 106 -5.41 -1.30 19.43
C PHE A 106 -5.71 -0.78 18.03
N LEU A 107 -4.76 -0.94 17.09
CA LEU A 107 -4.90 -0.51 15.71
C LEU A 107 -6.08 -1.22 15.01
N VAL A 108 -6.17 -2.56 15.13
CA VAL A 108 -7.27 -3.30 14.51
C VAL A 108 -8.60 -2.95 15.17
N THR A 109 -8.63 -2.69 16.48
CA THR A 109 -9.84 -2.21 17.18
C THR A 109 -10.30 -0.86 16.64
N LEU A 110 -9.37 0.09 16.38
CA LEU A 110 -9.72 1.36 15.73
C LEU A 110 -10.28 1.14 14.32
N CYS A 111 -9.75 0.18 13.57
CA CYS A 111 -10.29 -0.17 12.25
C CYS A 111 -11.74 -0.68 12.37
N VAL A 112 -12.03 -1.56 13.34
CA VAL A 112 -13.39 -2.05 13.62
C VAL A 112 -14.31 -0.88 13.99
N VAL A 113 -13.91 -0.05 14.96
CA VAL A 113 -14.72 1.09 15.43
C VAL A 113 -14.98 2.08 14.30
N GLY A 114 -13.94 2.46 13.53
CA GLY A 114 -14.09 3.41 12.42
C GLY A 114 -15.04 2.89 11.34
N ASN A 115 -14.91 1.62 10.94
CA ASN A 115 -15.82 1.02 9.96
C ASN A 115 -17.24 0.81 10.52
N ALA A 116 -17.40 0.53 11.81
CA ALA A 116 -18.72 0.46 12.45
C ALA A 116 -19.40 1.84 12.47
N ILE A 117 -18.68 2.91 12.87
CA ILE A 117 -19.18 4.29 12.78
C ILE A 117 -19.61 4.61 11.35
N PHE A 118 -18.76 4.31 10.36
CA PHE A 118 -19.03 4.57 8.95
C PHE A 118 -20.30 3.82 8.48
N THR A 119 -20.43 2.53 8.82
CA THR A 119 -21.59 1.69 8.48
C THR A 119 -22.91 2.24 9.03
N LEU A 120 -22.90 2.71 10.28
CA LEU A 120 -24.09 3.17 11.00
C LEU A 120 -24.43 4.63 10.71
N SER A 121 -23.57 5.36 10.03
CA SER A 121 -23.73 6.79 9.79
C SER A 121 -24.77 7.10 8.73
N SER A 122 -25.52 8.21 8.95
CA SER A 122 -26.46 8.81 8.00
C SER A 122 -26.11 10.26 7.70
N SER A 123 -25.06 10.82 8.31
CA SER A 123 -24.64 12.21 8.09
C SER A 123 -23.22 12.28 7.53
N TYR A 124 -22.96 13.28 6.70
CA TYR A 124 -21.63 13.54 6.13
C TYR A 124 -20.55 13.61 7.20
N PHE A 125 -20.80 14.34 8.31
CA PHE A 125 -19.81 14.51 9.38
C PHE A 125 -19.43 13.18 10.03
N MET A 126 -20.41 12.33 10.37
CA MET A 126 -20.14 11.04 11.00
C MET A 126 -19.46 10.06 10.03
N LEU A 127 -19.78 10.13 8.74
CA LEU A 127 -19.05 9.39 7.70
C LEU A 127 -17.58 9.81 7.67
N ALA A 128 -17.30 11.12 7.68
CA ALA A 128 -15.94 11.64 7.70
C ALA A 128 -15.16 11.18 8.94
N VAL A 129 -15.78 11.24 10.13
CA VAL A 129 -15.18 10.74 11.38
C VAL A 129 -14.89 9.23 11.28
N GLY A 130 -15.84 8.43 10.81
CA GLY A 130 -15.65 6.98 10.62
C GLY A 130 -14.49 6.67 9.69
N ARG A 131 -14.34 7.41 8.60
CA ARG A 131 -13.21 7.26 7.64
C ARG A 131 -11.88 7.68 8.26
N LEU A 132 -11.83 8.81 8.96
CA LEU A 132 -10.63 9.27 9.64
C LEU A 132 -10.15 8.23 10.67
N VAL A 133 -11.06 7.74 11.52
CA VAL A 133 -10.75 6.75 12.55
C VAL A 133 -10.33 5.41 11.93
N SER A 134 -11.00 4.95 10.87
CA SER A 134 -10.64 3.69 10.20
C SER A 134 -9.32 3.78 9.40
N GLY A 135 -8.92 4.98 8.96
CA GLY A 135 -7.65 5.22 8.30
C GLY A 135 -6.46 5.24 9.25
N PHE A 136 -6.65 5.74 10.47
CA PHE A 136 -5.60 5.94 11.47
C PHE A 136 -4.69 4.70 11.70
N PRO A 137 -5.19 3.46 11.78
CA PRO A 137 -4.36 2.27 11.98
C PRO A 137 -3.51 1.87 10.79
N HIS A 138 -3.85 2.29 9.56
CA HIS A 138 -3.34 1.67 8.33
C HIS A 138 -1.81 1.71 8.24
N GLY A 139 -1.21 2.91 8.22
CA GLY A 139 0.24 3.04 8.06
C GLY A 139 1.03 2.45 9.23
N ALA A 140 0.51 2.61 10.45
CA ALA A 140 1.12 2.08 11.66
C ALA A 140 1.11 0.55 11.71
N PHE A 141 0.04 -0.10 11.22
CA PHE A 141 -0.06 -1.56 11.17
C PHE A 141 1.05 -2.19 10.33
N PHE A 142 1.33 -1.62 9.17
CA PHE A 142 2.44 -2.09 8.31
C PHE A 142 3.80 -1.95 9.00
N GLY A 143 4.05 -0.82 9.67
CA GLY A 143 5.29 -0.58 10.41
C GLY A 143 5.48 -1.57 11.56
N VAL A 144 4.48 -1.69 12.43
CA VAL A 144 4.52 -2.61 13.58
C VAL A 144 4.62 -4.07 13.14
N GLY A 145 3.87 -4.45 12.10
CA GLY A 145 3.94 -5.79 11.51
C GLY A 145 5.32 -6.12 10.96
N ALA A 146 5.95 -5.18 10.25
CA ALA A 146 7.31 -5.36 9.74
C ALA A 146 8.34 -5.54 10.87
N ILE A 147 8.22 -4.78 11.97
CA ILE A 147 9.08 -4.93 13.15
C ILE A 147 8.89 -6.32 13.78
N ILE A 148 7.67 -6.78 13.98
CA ILE A 148 7.39 -8.13 14.51
C ILE A 148 8.05 -9.19 13.63
N LEU A 149 7.86 -9.09 12.31
CA LEU A 149 8.42 -10.05 11.37
C LEU A 149 9.95 -10.02 11.32
N SER A 150 10.56 -8.84 11.46
CA SER A 150 12.03 -8.73 11.52
C SER A 150 12.63 -9.40 12.76
N LYS A 151 11.89 -9.37 13.89
CA LYS A 151 12.31 -10.03 15.15
C LYS A 151 12.10 -11.56 15.14
N LEU A 152 11.13 -12.05 14.38
CA LEU A 152 10.77 -13.48 14.37
C LEU A 152 11.34 -14.25 13.18
N ALA A 153 11.62 -13.58 12.06
CA ALA A 153 12.13 -14.23 10.86
C ALA A 153 13.59 -14.65 11.01
N ARG A 154 13.94 -15.79 10.44
CA ARG A 154 15.33 -16.24 10.32
C ARG A 154 16.15 -15.24 9.48
N PRO A 155 17.46 -15.10 9.73
CA PRO A 155 18.34 -14.30 8.88
C PRO A 155 18.14 -14.59 7.39
N GLY A 156 18.01 -13.55 6.56
CA GLY A 156 17.76 -13.68 5.12
C GLY A 156 16.31 -13.98 4.72
N LYS A 157 15.36 -14.18 5.67
CA LYS A 157 13.94 -14.47 5.37
C LYS A 157 12.99 -13.31 5.73
N VAL A 158 13.48 -12.21 6.29
CA VAL A 158 12.68 -11.06 6.71
C VAL A 158 11.88 -10.48 5.53
N THR A 159 12.52 -10.23 4.39
CA THR A 159 11.87 -9.69 3.19
C THR A 159 10.72 -10.57 2.71
N ALA A 160 10.91 -11.90 2.70
CA ALA A 160 9.87 -12.85 2.31
C ALA A 160 8.69 -12.85 3.30
N ALA A 161 8.96 -12.70 4.60
CA ALA A 161 7.92 -12.64 5.63
C ALA A 161 7.09 -11.35 5.50
N VAL A 162 7.74 -10.20 5.29
CA VAL A 162 7.06 -8.91 5.06
C VAL A 162 6.26 -8.94 3.75
N ALA A 163 6.80 -9.53 2.68
CA ALA A 163 6.05 -9.73 1.44
C ALA A 163 4.80 -10.60 1.67
N GLY A 164 4.90 -11.65 2.50
CA GLY A 164 3.76 -12.46 2.91
C GLY A 164 2.68 -11.66 3.65
N MET A 165 3.06 -10.72 4.53
CA MET A 165 2.13 -9.80 5.16
C MET A 165 1.43 -8.89 4.11
N ILE A 166 2.21 -8.28 3.21
CA ILE A 166 1.68 -7.35 2.20
C ILE A 166 0.76 -8.05 1.19
N SER A 167 0.95 -9.36 0.96
CA SER A 167 0.11 -10.13 0.03
C SER A 167 -1.38 -10.10 0.39
N GLY A 168 -1.73 -9.89 1.68
CA GLY A 168 -3.10 -9.71 2.11
C GLY A 168 -3.78 -8.53 1.41
N MET A 169 -3.10 -7.39 1.31
CA MET A 169 -3.61 -6.21 0.58
C MET A 169 -3.79 -6.49 -0.92
N THR A 170 -2.87 -7.25 -1.51
CA THR A 170 -2.97 -7.67 -2.91
C THR A 170 -4.20 -8.53 -3.15
N VAL A 171 -4.48 -9.47 -2.24
CA VAL A 171 -5.69 -10.31 -2.29
C VAL A 171 -6.96 -9.47 -2.06
N ALA A 172 -6.92 -8.47 -1.18
CA ALA A 172 -8.04 -7.55 -0.97
C ALA A 172 -8.40 -6.80 -2.26
N ASN A 173 -7.40 -6.33 -2.99
CA ASN A 173 -7.63 -5.63 -4.26
C ASN A 173 -8.25 -6.54 -5.33
N LEU A 174 -7.82 -7.81 -5.38
CA LEU A 174 -8.31 -8.76 -6.38
C LEU A 174 -9.69 -9.34 -6.08
N ILE A 175 -9.99 -9.61 -4.80
CA ILE A 175 -11.19 -10.32 -4.37
C ILE A 175 -12.07 -9.47 -3.46
N GLY A 176 -11.47 -8.75 -2.52
CA GLY A 176 -12.17 -7.99 -1.49
C GLY A 176 -12.99 -6.83 -2.07
N ILE A 177 -12.39 -6.04 -2.97
CA ILE A 177 -13.07 -4.92 -3.62
C ILE A 177 -14.26 -5.39 -4.47
N PRO A 178 -14.12 -6.40 -5.35
CA PRO A 178 -15.26 -6.96 -6.08
C PRO A 178 -16.39 -7.48 -5.19
N ILE A 179 -16.07 -8.20 -4.11
CA ILE A 179 -17.07 -8.65 -3.14
C ILE A 179 -17.80 -7.47 -2.51
N GLY A 180 -17.08 -6.43 -2.08
CA GLY A 180 -17.66 -5.21 -1.53
C GLY A 180 -18.55 -4.49 -2.53
N THR A 181 -18.13 -4.40 -3.79
CA THR A 181 -18.91 -3.81 -4.87
C THR A 181 -20.20 -4.60 -5.13
N TRP A 182 -20.12 -5.93 -5.17
CA TRP A 182 -21.28 -6.80 -5.32
C TRP A 182 -22.27 -6.67 -4.16
N LEU A 183 -21.79 -6.69 -2.91
CA LEU A 183 -22.63 -6.50 -1.72
C LEU A 183 -23.36 -5.14 -1.75
N SER A 184 -22.66 -4.10 -2.18
CA SER A 184 -23.23 -2.76 -2.31
C SER A 184 -24.36 -2.69 -3.34
N GLN A 185 -24.19 -3.38 -4.46
CA GLN A 185 -25.17 -3.39 -5.56
C GLN A 185 -26.39 -4.26 -5.24
N THR A 186 -26.18 -5.39 -4.56
CA THR A 186 -27.23 -6.37 -4.28
C THR A 186 -28.07 -6.00 -3.05
N PHE A 187 -27.42 -5.45 -2.04
CA PHE A 187 -28.06 -5.16 -0.75
C PHE A 187 -27.93 -3.67 -0.38
N SER A 188 -26.77 -3.28 0.15
CA SER A 188 -26.43 -1.89 0.52
C SER A 188 -24.92 -1.73 0.66
N TRP A 189 -24.40 -0.52 0.40
CA TRP A 189 -23.01 -0.17 0.66
C TRP A 189 -22.59 -0.38 2.12
N ARG A 190 -23.53 -0.29 3.05
CA ARG A 190 -23.30 -0.53 4.48
C ARG A 190 -22.82 -1.95 4.76
N TYR A 191 -23.31 -2.95 4.03
CA TYR A 191 -22.87 -4.33 4.19
C TYR A 191 -21.41 -4.54 3.82
N THR A 192 -20.87 -3.74 2.89
CA THR A 192 -19.43 -3.77 2.56
C THR A 192 -18.59 -3.39 3.79
N PHE A 193 -18.93 -2.29 4.46
CA PHE A 193 -18.16 -1.82 5.62
C PHE A 193 -18.47 -2.62 6.89
N LEU A 194 -19.68 -3.16 7.03
CA LEU A 194 -20.01 -4.13 8.05
C LEU A 194 -19.15 -5.41 7.91
N LEU A 195 -19.02 -5.94 6.69
CA LEU A 195 -18.16 -7.08 6.40
C LEU A 195 -16.71 -6.78 6.81
N ILE A 196 -16.19 -5.58 6.49
CA ILE A 196 -14.85 -5.16 6.89
C ILE A 196 -14.71 -5.11 8.41
N ALA A 197 -15.69 -4.56 9.12
CA ALA A 197 -15.68 -4.47 10.57
C ALA A 197 -15.69 -5.89 11.21
N VAL A 198 -16.60 -6.77 10.78
CA VAL A 198 -16.69 -8.15 11.26
C VAL A 198 -15.43 -8.95 10.92
N PHE A 199 -14.88 -8.79 9.72
CA PHE A 199 -13.63 -9.43 9.33
C PHE A 199 -12.46 -8.99 10.24
N ASN A 200 -12.37 -7.72 10.58
CA ASN A 200 -11.33 -7.22 11.48
C ASN A 200 -11.50 -7.72 12.93
N ILE A 201 -12.70 -8.14 13.37
CA ILE A 201 -12.86 -8.87 14.64
C ILE A 201 -12.12 -10.23 14.57
N ALA A 202 -12.23 -10.94 13.43
CA ALA A 202 -11.46 -12.18 13.24
C ALA A 202 -9.95 -11.90 13.22
N VAL A 203 -9.51 -10.74 12.69
CA VAL A 203 -8.11 -10.32 12.77
C VAL A 203 -7.68 -10.08 14.22
N ILE A 204 -8.50 -9.43 15.06
CA ILE A 204 -8.20 -9.25 16.49
C ILE A 204 -7.97 -10.62 17.14
N LEU A 205 -8.88 -11.58 16.92
CA LEU A 205 -8.73 -12.94 17.46
C LEU A 205 -7.43 -13.60 16.96
N SER A 206 -7.13 -13.50 15.67
CA SER A 206 -5.90 -14.07 15.11
C SER A 206 -4.64 -13.46 15.73
N VAL A 207 -4.59 -12.14 15.93
CA VAL A 207 -3.49 -11.43 16.60
C VAL A 207 -3.39 -11.87 18.06
N MET A 208 -4.51 -12.00 18.76
CA MET A 208 -4.53 -12.45 20.17
C MET A 208 -3.90 -13.83 20.35
N PHE A 209 -4.22 -14.78 19.47
CA PHE A 209 -3.76 -16.17 19.62
C PHE A 209 -2.42 -16.47 18.96
N TRP A 210 -2.08 -15.77 17.86
CA TRP A 210 -0.92 -16.16 17.05
C TRP A 210 0.25 -15.21 17.12
N VAL A 211 0.04 -13.93 17.47
CA VAL A 211 1.14 -12.97 17.57
C VAL A 211 1.72 -13.00 18.99
N PRO A 212 3.03 -13.24 19.15
CA PRO A 212 3.68 -13.25 20.45
C PRO A 212 3.80 -11.83 21.03
N ASN A 213 3.93 -11.77 22.35
CA ASN A 213 4.10 -10.50 23.06
C ASN A 213 5.57 -10.03 22.99
N LEU A 214 5.86 -9.16 22.04
CA LEU A 214 7.19 -8.60 21.80
C LEU A 214 7.21 -7.12 22.17
N ARG A 215 8.35 -6.65 22.72
CA ARG A 215 8.62 -5.22 22.92
C ARG A 215 9.63 -4.73 21.88
N ASP A 216 9.48 -3.48 21.48
CA ASP A 216 10.48 -2.82 20.67
C ASP A 216 11.47 -2.12 21.61
N GLU A 217 12.74 -2.54 21.54
CA GLU A 217 13.84 -1.94 22.27
C GLU A 217 14.64 -0.97 21.39
N ALA A 218 13.98 -0.31 20.45
CA ALA A 218 14.63 0.58 19.49
C ALA A 218 15.45 1.65 20.22
N LYS A 219 16.75 1.41 20.31
CA LYS A 219 17.75 2.34 20.86
C LYS A 219 18.26 3.21 19.72
N GLY A 220 17.68 4.39 19.54
CA GLY A 220 18.19 5.40 18.60
C GLY A 220 17.66 6.78 18.95
N ARG A 221 18.52 7.81 18.89
CA ARG A 221 18.07 9.20 19.02
C ARG A 221 17.25 9.53 17.78
N LEU A 222 15.93 9.68 17.92
CA LEU A 222 15.01 10.08 16.83
C LEU A 222 15.57 11.22 15.98
N ARG A 223 16.28 12.19 16.60
CA ARG A 223 16.85 13.34 15.90
C ARG A 223 17.89 12.96 14.84
N GLU A 224 18.66 11.90 15.03
CA GLU A 224 19.69 11.45 14.08
C GLU A 224 19.04 10.81 12.85
N GLN A 225 17.90 10.16 13.04
CA GLN A 225 17.15 9.53 11.97
C GLN A 225 16.54 10.53 10.96
N PHE A 226 16.37 11.82 11.35
CA PHE A 226 15.90 12.88 10.46
C PHE A 226 16.99 13.51 9.57
N HIS A 227 18.26 13.12 9.76
CA HIS A 227 19.37 13.76 9.04
C HIS A 227 19.26 13.65 7.51
N PHE A 228 18.72 12.55 6.99
CA PHE A 228 18.55 12.35 5.56
C PHE A 228 17.64 13.39 4.90
N LEU A 229 16.71 14.01 5.64
CA LEU A 229 15.82 15.05 5.13
C LEU A 229 16.53 16.38 4.81
N LYS A 230 17.81 16.54 5.19
CA LYS A 230 18.61 17.69 4.80
C LYS A 230 19.04 17.67 3.33
N SER A 231 19.00 16.50 2.69
CA SER A 231 19.25 16.34 1.27
C SER A 231 17.99 16.58 0.43
N PRO A 232 18.08 17.15 -0.79
CA PRO A 232 16.95 17.33 -1.68
C PRO A 232 16.42 16.01 -2.26
N ALA A 233 17.24 14.96 -2.31
CA ALA A 233 16.90 13.69 -2.95
C ALA A 233 15.67 12.99 -2.31
N PRO A 234 15.55 12.82 -0.98
CA PRO A 234 14.34 12.25 -0.36
C PRO A 234 13.07 13.05 -0.67
N TRP A 235 13.15 14.39 -0.68
CA TRP A 235 11.99 15.24 -0.96
C TRP A 235 11.48 15.08 -2.39
N LEU A 236 12.38 14.92 -3.37
CA LEU A 236 12.00 14.63 -4.75
C LEU A 236 11.34 13.24 -4.89
N ILE A 237 11.80 12.25 -4.12
CA ILE A 237 11.20 10.91 -4.13
C ILE A 237 9.85 10.92 -3.39
N PHE A 238 9.72 11.65 -2.26
CA PHE A 238 8.42 11.85 -1.60
C PHE A 238 7.43 12.58 -2.52
N SER A 239 7.88 13.62 -3.22
CA SER A 239 7.09 14.32 -4.23
C SER A 239 6.62 13.37 -5.34
N ALA A 240 7.52 12.55 -5.88
CA ALA A 240 7.17 11.56 -6.90
C ALA A 240 6.17 10.52 -6.36
N THR A 241 6.35 10.05 -5.13
CA THR A 241 5.42 9.12 -4.49
C THR A 241 4.04 9.74 -4.30
N MET A 242 4.00 10.97 -3.78
CA MET A 242 2.77 11.70 -3.52
C MET A 242 2.01 12.01 -4.82
N PHE A 243 2.67 12.62 -5.79
CA PHE A 243 2.02 13.04 -7.02
C PHE A 243 1.74 11.90 -8.00
N GLY A 244 2.57 10.84 -8.03
CA GLY A 244 2.32 9.64 -8.81
C GLY A 244 1.06 8.91 -8.32
N ASN A 245 0.92 8.78 -7.00
CA ASN A 245 -0.29 8.23 -6.41
C ASN A 245 -1.50 9.16 -6.62
N ALA A 246 -1.34 10.47 -6.39
CA ALA A 246 -2.39 11.46 -6.58
C ALA A 246 -2.94 11.44 -8.01
N GLY A 247 -2.09 11.27 -9.01
CA GLY A 247 -2.49 11.18 -10.40
C GLY A 247 -3.48 10.04 -10.65
N VAL A 248 -3.11 8.82 -10.28
CA VAL A 248 -4.03 7.69 -10.48
C VAL A 248 -5.29 7.84 -9.62
N PHE A 249 -5.17 8.29 -8.37
CA PHE A 249 -6.33 8.44 -7.46
C PHE A 249 -7.30 9.54 -7.89
N ALA A 250 -6.87 10.58 -8.62
CA ALA A 250 -7.76 11.59 -9.15
C ALA A 250 -8.83 10.99 -10.09
N TRP A 251 -8.46 9.99 -10.88
CA TRP A 251 -9.38 9.23 -11.72
C TRP A 251 -9.98 8.03 -10.99
N PHE A 252 -9.15 7.23 -10.29
CA PHE A 252 -9.57 5.96 -9.69
C PHE A 252 -10.62 6.14 -8.59
N SER A 253 -10.60 7.25 -7.86
CA SER A 253 -11.63 7.57 -6.86
C SER A 253 -13.02 7.64 -7.47
N TYR A 254 -13.11 8.02 -8.73
CA TYR A 254 -14.35 8.18 -9.48
C TYR A 254 -14.50 7.14 -10.61
N VAL A 255 -13.76 6.03 -10.54
CA VAL A 255 -13.76 4.99 -11.58
C VAL A 255 -15.16 4.45 -11.85
N LYS A 256 -15.97 4.24 -10.83
CA LYS A 256 -17.33 3.72 -10.99
C LYS A 256 -18.23 4.68 -11.77
N PRO A 257 -18.45 5.93 -11.36
CA PRO A 257 -19.23 6.87 -12.16
C PRO A 257 -18.60 7.13 -13.53
N TYR A 258 -17.28 7.18 -13.66
CA TYR A 258 -16.61 7.30 -14.96
C TYR A 258 -17.00 6.16 -15.90
N MET A 259 -16.87 4.90 -15.46
CA MET A 259 -17.21 3.73 -16.28
C MET A 259 -18.71 3.66 -16.64
N MET A 260 -19.59 4.12 -15.74
CA MET A 260 -21.03 4.13 -16.00
C MET A 260 -21.43 5.26 -16.94
N TYR A 261 -21.00 6.49 -16.69
CA TYR A 261 -21.49 7.66 -17.40
C TYR A 261 -20.70 8.02 -18.66
N ILE A 262 -19.41 7.71 -18.72
CA ILE A 262 -18.57 7.97 -19.90
C ILE A 262 -18.48 6.74 -20.80
N SER A 263 -18.15 5.58 -20.20
CA SER A 263 -17.93 4.35 -20.99
C SER A 263 -19.23 3.57 -21.26
N GLY A 264 -20.35 3.92 -20.61
CA GLY A 264 -21.65 3.30 -20.82
C GLY A 264 -21.75 1.85 -20.32
N PHE A 265 -21.03 1.50 -19.26
CA PHE A 265 -21.18 0.20 -18.59
C PHE A 265 -22.38 0.22 -17.64
N SER A 266 -23.08 -0.92 -17.55
CA SER A 266 -24.12 -1.09 -16.54
C SER A 266 -23.53 -1.24 -15.15
N ALA A 267 -24.30 -0.86 -14.13
CA ALA A 267 -23.89 -1.03 -12.73
C ALA A 267 -23.53 -2.48 -12.40
N THR A 268 -24.24 -3.46 -12.99
CA THR A 268 -24.01 -4.90 -12.78
C THR A 268 -22.61 -5.35 -13.21
N LEU A 269 -22.04 -4.74 -14.26
CA LEU A 269 -20.70 -5.06 -14.73
C LEU A 269 -19.58 -4.47 -13.85
N MET A 270 -19.91 -3.55 -12.96
CA MET A 270 -18.88 -2.88 -12.14
C MET A 270 -18.11 -3.85 -11.24
N THR A 271 -18.73 -4.92 -10.75
CA THR A 271 -18.04 -5.97 -9.98
C THR A 271 -16.89 -6.60 -10.79
N PHE A 272 -17.15 -6.94 -12.05
CA PHE A 272 -16.15 -7.52 -12.95
C PHE A 272 -15.08 -6.50 -13.35
N ILE A 273 -15.46 -5.23 -13.55
CA ILE A 273 -14.52 -4.13 -13.82
C ILE A 273 -13.59 -3.93 -12.64
N MET A 274 -14.11 -3.93 -11.41
CA MET A 274 -13.27 -3.83 -10.20
C MET A 274 -12.33 -5.03 -10.06
N MET A 275 -12.76 -6.23 -10.45
CA MET A 275 -11.90 -7.41 -10.48
C MET A 275 -10.78 -7.28 -11.52
N LEU A 276 -11.09 -6.75 -12.71
CA LEU A 276 -10.09 -6.48 -13.76
C LEU A 276 -9.05 -5.45 -13.29
N VAL A 277 -9.51 -4.37 -12.66
CA VAL A 277 -8.66 -3.33 -12.08
C VAL A 277 -7.76 -3.90 -10.97
N GLY A 278 -8.32 -4.69 -10.06
CA GLY A 278 -7.55 -5.38 -9.01
C GLY A 278 -6.51 -6.35 -9.57
N LEU A 279 -6.86 -7.08 -10.64
CA LEU A 279 -5.91 -7.93 -11.38
C LEU A 279 -4.76 -7.09 -11.97
N GLY A 280 -5.07 -5.91 -12.52
CA GLY A 280 -4.07 -4.95 -12.97
C GLY A 280 -3.07 -4.60 -11.86
N MET A 281 -3.57 -4.25 -10.66
CA MET A 281 -2.73 -3.93 -9.50
C MET A 281 -1.78 -5.08 -9.13
N VAL A 282 -2.30 -6.33 -9.11
CA VAL A 282 -1.49 -7.53 -8.83
C VAL A 282 -0.40 -7.73 -9.86
N LEU A 283 -0.78 -7.70 -11.15
CA LEU A 283 0.15 -7.93 -12.25
C LEU A 283 1.20 -6.81 -12.36
N GLY A 284 0.81 -5.56 -12.10
CA GLY A 284 1.72 -4.41 -12.04
C GLY A 284 2.79 -4.58 -10.97
N ASN A 285 2.40 -4.98 -9.76
CA ASN A 285 3.32 -5.25 -8.67
C ASN A 285 4.30 -6.40 -9.00
N LEU A 286 3.78 -7.51 -9.54
CA LEU A 286 4.59 -8.65 -9.96
C LEU A 286 5.56 -8.30 -11.10
N LEU A 287 5.10 -7.53 -12.09
CA LEU A 287 5.92 -7.08 -13.20
C LEU A 287 7.07 -6.18 -12.71
N SER A 288 6.76 -5.23 -11.84
CA SER A 288 7.75 -4.34 -11.23
C SER A 288 8.82 -5.13 -10.47
N GLY A 289 8.42 -6.14 -9.69
CA GLY A 289 9.35 -7.03 -9.00
C GLY A 289 10.30 -7.76 -9.96
N ARG A 290 9.78 -8.28 -11.08
CA ARG A 290 10.60 -8.94 -12.11
C ARG A 290 11.54 -7.97 -12.83
N LEU A 291 11.08 -6.77 -13.14
CA LEU A 291 11.88 -5.75 -13.82
C LEU A 291 13.00 -5.22 -12.93
N SER A 292 12.83 -5.22 -11.61
CA SER A 292 13.84 -4.78 -10.63
C SER A 292 15.12 -5.63 -10.66
N GLY A 293 15.08 -6.84 -11.21
CA GLY A 293 16.26 -7.66 -11.45
C GLY A 293 17.08 -7.26 -12.69
N ARG A 294 16.52 -6.41 -13.58
CA ARG A 294 17.16 -6.04 -14.85
C ARG A 294 17.40 -4.53 -15.00
N TYR A 295 16.58 -3.70 -14.36
CA TYR A 295 16.60 -2.25 -14.52
C TYR A 295 16.71 -1.54 -13.18
N THR A 296 17.26 -0.33 -13.19
CA THR A 296 17.33 0.50 -11.98
C THR A 296 15.94 0.94 -11.51
N PRO A 297 15.71 1.07 -10.19
CA PRO A 297 14.43 1.52 -9.66
C PRO A 297 13.97 2.86 -10.25
N LEU A 298 14.90 3.80 -10.48
CA LEU A 298 14.59 5.08 -11.12
C LEU A 298 14.05 4.91 -12.54
N ARG A 299 14.66 4.04 -13.35
CA ARG A 299 14.20 3.80 -14.74
C ARG A 299 12.82 3.16 -14.75
N ILE A 300 12.57 2.19 -13.88
CA ILE A 300 11.25 1.55 -13.77
C ILE A 300 10.20 2.61 -13.39
N ALA A 301 10.47 3.44 -12.37
CA ALA A 301 9.52 4.44 -11.91
C ALA A 301 9.21 5.49 -12.99
N VAL A 302 10.23 6.05 -13.66
CA VAL A 302 10.04 7.05 -14.73
C VAL A 302 9.23 6.49 -15.91
N VAL A 303 9.55 5.26 -16.35
CA VAL A 303 8.82 4.63 -17.47
C VAL A 303 7.39 4.32 -17.06
N THR A 304 7.17 3.86 -15.84
CA THR A 304 5.82 3.57 -15.33
C THR A 304 4.98 4.84 -15.23
N ASP A 305 5.53 5.95 -14.69
CA ASP A 305 4.81 7.24 -14.65
C ASP A 305 4.49 7.76 -16.05
N PHE A 306 5.41 7.62 -16.99
CA PHE A 306 5.15 7.99 -18.39
C PHE A 306 3.98 7.18 -18.99
N VAL A 307 3.95 5.87 -18.75
CA VAL A 307 2.85 5.00 -19.19
C VAL A 307 1.52 5.39 -18.54
N ILE A 308 1.53 5.74 -17.24
CA ILE A 308 0.33 6.23 -16.54
C ILE A 308 -0.17 7.55 -17.15
N VAL A 309 0.71 8.53 -17.37
CA VAL A 309 0.34 9.82 -18.01
C VAL A 309 -0.31 9.58 -19.35
N LEU A 310 0.33 8.76 -20.19
CA LEU A 310 -0.20 8.42 -21.52
C LEU A 310 -1.58 7.72 -21.41
N ALA A 311 -1.71 6.75 -20.53
CA ALA A 311 -2.97 6.02 -20.34
C ALA A 311 -4.10 6.94 -19.85
N LEU A 312 -3.82 7.91 -18.95
CA LEU A 312 -4.80 8.89 -18.48
C LEU A 312 -5.25 9.84 -19.58
N LEU A 313 -4.32 10.30 -20.45
CA LEU A 313 -4.65 11.13 -21.61
C LEU A 313 -5.46 10.34 -22.64
N LEU A 314 -5.15 9.07 -22.85
CA LEU A 314 -5.91 8.19 -23.74
C LEU A 314 -7.29 7.85 -23.16
N LEU A 315 -7.43 7.74 -21.83
CA LEU A 315 -8.73 7.66 -21.16
C LEU A 315 -9.57 8.91 -21.42
N PHE A 316 -8.97 10.11 -21.37
CA PHE A 316 -9.69 11.34 -21.72
C PHE A 316 -10.24 11.29 -23.15
N ALA A 317 -9.41 10.90 -24.12
CA ALA A 317 -9.76 10.94 -25.52
C ALA A 317 -10.69 9.80 -25.96
N PHE A 318 -10.49 8.59 -25.43
CA PHE A 318 -11.13 7.36 -25.90
C PHE A 318 -11.98 6.65 -24.83
N GLY A 319 -12.22 7.28 -23.68
CA GLY A 319 -12.97 6.67 -22.57
C GLY A 319 -14.41 6.31 -22.90
N GLY A 320 -15.03 6.89 -23.94
CA GLY A 320 -16.33 6.49 -24.44
C GLY A 320 -16.34 5.14 -25.16
N ILE A 321 -15.16 4.61 -25.55
CA ILE A 321 -15.03 3.29 -26.18
C ILE A 321 -14.79 2.26 -25.08
N LYS A 322 -15.71 1.30 -24.89
CA LYS A 322 -15.68 0.32 -23.79
C LYS A 322 -14.35 -0.44 -23.68
N THR A 323 -13.84 -0.95 -24.78
CA THR A 323 -12.58 -1.70 -24.81
C THR A 323 -11.38 -0.83 -24.46
N ALA A 324 -11.32 0.40 -24.98
CA ALA A 324 -10.26 1.35 -24.68
C ALA A 324 -10.28 1.75 -23.19
N SER A 325 -11.45 2.06 -22.64
CA SER A 325 -11.57 2.44 -21.23
C SER A 325 -11.15 1.32 -20.28
N LEU A 326 -11.51 0.06 -20.55
CA LEU A 326 -11.05 -1.10 -19.76
C LEU A 326 -9.54 -1.28 -19.86
N THR A 327 -8.97 -1.17 -21.06
CA THR A 327 -7.52 -1.34 -21.29
C THR A 327 -6.73 -0.28 -20.54
N PHE A 328 -7.10 0.99 -20.68
CA PHE A 328 -6.36 2.08 -20.03
C PHE A 328 -6.59 2.12 -18.52
N ALA A 329 -7.79 1.76 -18.03
CA ALA A 329 -8.06 1.58 -16.61
C ALA A 329 -7.16 0.48 -16.00
N PHE A 330 -7.04 -0.65 -16.67
CA PHE A 330 -6.14 -1.73 -16.27
C PHE A 330 -4.68 -1.24 -16.21
N ILE A 331 -4.21 -0.52 -17.24
CA ILE A 331 -2.85 0.01 -17.31
C ILE A 331 -2.58 1.02 -16.19
N CYS A 332 -3.50 1.96 -15.90
CA CYS A 332 -3.36 2.93 -14.83
C CYS A 332 -3.24 2.23 -13.46
N CYS A 333 -4.08 1.25 -13.19
CA CYS A 333 -4.07 0.54 -11.91
C CYS A 333 -2.87 -0.42 -11.78
N ALA A 334 -2.44 -1.04 -12.87
CA ALA A 334 -1.19 -1.79 -12.92
C ALA A 334 0.02 -0.87 -12.64
N GLY A 335 0.06 0.31 -13.24
CA GLY A 335 1.08 1.32 -13.02
C GLY A 335 1.16 1.79 -11.59
N LEU A 336 0.01 2.05 -10.94
CA LEU A 336 -0.07 2.47 -9.54
C LEU A 336 0.71 1.53 -8.61
N PHE A 337 0.51 0.23 -8.73
CA PHE A 337 1.19 -0.76 -7.90
C PHE A 337 2.60 -1.10 -8.41
N ALA A 338 2.87 -0.92 -9.70
CA ALA A 338 4.20 -1.07 -10.25
C ALA A 338 5.17 0.02 -9.74
N LEU A 339 4.69 1.20 -9.36
CA LEU A 339 5.48 2.29 -8.78
C LEU A 339 5.91 2.01 -7.34
N SER A 340 5.13 1.24 -6.57
CA SER A 340 5.32 1.09 -5.12
C SER A 340 6.72 0.60 -4.73
N ALA A 341 7.17 -0.51 -5.31
CA ALA A 341 8.47 -1.10 -4.96
C ALA A 341 9.66 -0.25 -5.41
N PRO A 342 9.74 0.29 -6.64
CA PRO A 342 10.83 1.15 -7.07
C PRO A 342 10.97 2.42 -6.22
N LEU A 343 9.86 3.10 -5.90
CA LEU A 343 9.87 4.31 -5.09
C LEU A 343 10.32 4.01 -3.65
N GLN A 344 9.85 2.90 -3.07
CA GLN A 344 10.29 2.46 -1.75
C GLN A 344 11.79 2.15 -1.72
N ILE A 345 12.33 1.49 -2.75
CA ILE A 345 13.77 1.22 -2.85
C ILE A 345 14.56 2.53 -2.97
N LEU A 346 14.10 3.48 -3.79
CA LEU A 346 14.74 4.79 -3.91
C LEU A 346 14.76 5.54 -2.57
N LEU A 347 13.66 5.51 -1.81
CA LEU A 347 13.61 6.13 -0.48
C LEU A 347 14.61 5.48 0.48
N LEU A 348 14.65 4.16 0.57
CA LEU A 348 15.59 3.44 1.44
C LEU A 348 17.05 3.72 1.07
N GLN A 349 17.38 3.80 -0.23
CA GLN A 349 18.73 4.14 -0.70
C GLN A 349 19.18 5.55 -0.32
N ASN A 350 18.24 6.48 -0.17
CA ASN A 350 18.51 7.89 0.15
C ASN A 350 18.22 8.26 1.62
N ALA A 351 17.74 7.32 2.43
CA ALA A 351 17.41 7.53 3.84
C ALA A 351 18.41 6.82 4.78
N LYS A 352 19.71 6.82 4.44
CA LYS A 352 20.74 6.16 5.25
C LYS A 352 20.74 6.67 6.70
N GLY A 353 20.64 5.75 7.64
CA GLY A 353 20.51 6.04 9.08
C GLY A 353 19.11 6.47 9.52
N GLY A 354 18.16 6.55 8.61
CA GLY A 354 16.74 6.85 8.84
C GLY A 354 15.81 6.01 7.99
N GLU A 355 16.20 4.78 7.67
CA GLU A 355 15.48 3.89 6.74
C GLU A 355 14.02 3.67 7.17
N LEU A 356 13.79 3.52 8.48
CA LEU A 356 12.43 3.35 9.02
C LEU A 356 11.58 4.60 8.79
N LEU A 357 12.14 5.80 9.05
CA LEU A 357 11.45 7.07 8.80
C LEU A 357 11.26 7.32 7.30
N GLY A 358 12.22 6.94 6.47
CA GLY A 358 12.09 6.99 5.02
C GLY A 358 10.93 6.15 4.53
N ALA A 359 10.82 4.91 5.01
CA ALA A 359 9.71 4.01 4.67
C ALA A 359 8.36 4.54 5.15
N ALA A 360 8.27 5.02 6.39
CA ALA A 360 7.06 5.62 6.96
C ALA A 360 6.67 6.90 6.19
N GLY A 361 7.64 7.76 5.87
CA GLY A 361 7.43 8.97 5.06
C GLY A 361 6.93 8.64 3.65
N GLY A 362 7.42 7.55 3.04
CA GLY A 362 6.90 7.04 1.77
C GLY A 362 5.43 6.65 1.85
N GLN A 363 5.04 5.96 2.92
CA GLN A 363 3.64 5.58 3.14
C GLN A 363 2.75 6.81 3.40
N MET A 364 3.25 7.80 4.16
CA MET A 364 2.57 9.08 4.35
C MET A 364 2.40 9.83 3.03
N ALA A 365 3.45 9.92 2.19
CA ALA A 365 3.41 10.56 0.89
C ALA A 365 2.41 9.87 -0.05
N PHE A 366 2.39 8.53 -0.07
CA PHE A 366 1.41 7.74 -0.83
C PHE A 366 -0.02 8.12 -0.43
N ASN A 367 -0.34 8.10 0.86
CA ASN A 367 -1.70 8.40 1.34
C ASN A 367 -2.08 9.88 1.18
N LEU A 368 -1.14 10.80 1.39
CA LEU A 368 -1.38 12.22 1.10
C LEU A 368 -1.68 12.42 -0.40
N GLY A 369 -1.01 11.66 -1.27
CA GLY A 369 -1.32 11.59 -2.69
C GLY A 369 -2.74 11.11 -2.96
N SER A 370 -3.20 10.06 -2.28
CA SER A 370 -4.59 9.58 -2.39
C SER A 370 -5.61 10.67 -2.04
N ALA A 371 -5.37 11.43 -0.94
CA ALA A 371 -6.21 12.54 -0.53
C ALA A 371 -6.24 13.68 -1.56
N ILE A 372 -5.06 14.09 -2.04
CA ILE A 372 -4.90 15.14 -3.06
C ILE A 372 -5.59 14.72 -4.36
N GLY A 373 -5.37 13.49 -4.80
CA GLY A 373 -5.97 12.95 -6.01
C GLY A 373 -7.49 12.96 -5.93
N ALA A 374 -8.07 12.37 -4.88
CA ALA A 374 -9.51 12.33 -4.69
C ALA A 374 -10.13 13.75 -4.66
N TYR A 375 -9.45 14.70 -4.00
CA TYR A 375 -9.89 16.10 -3.96
C TYR A 375 -9.87 16.76 -5.35
N PHE A 376 -8.77 16.67 -6.10
CA PHE A 376 -8.69 17.32 -7.42
C PHE A 376 -9.60 16.65 -8.46
N GLY A 377 -9.78 15.33 -8.40
CA GLY A 377 -10.79 14.66 -9.21
C GLY A 377 -12.21 15.12 -8.90
N GLY A 378 -12.55 15.23 -7.60
CA GLY A 378 -13.83 15.76 -7.15
C GLY A 378 -14.06 17.22 -7.51
N LEU A 379 -13.01 18.05 -7.45
CA LEU A 379 -13.07 19.46 -7.82
C LEU A 379 -13.54 19.66 -9.27
N MET A 380 -13.09 18.84 -10.21
CA MET A 380 -13.57 18.88 -11.60
C MET A 380 -15.09 18.69 -11.67
N LEU A 381 -15.59 17.71 -10.91
CA LEU A 381 -17.03 17.41 -10.87
C LEU A 381 -17.83 18.53 -10.17
N THR A 382 -17.30 19.11 -9.11
CA THR A 382 -17.92 20.23 -8.40
C THR A 382 -18.02 21.48 -9.28
N LEU A 383 -17.04 21.70 -10.17
CA LEU A 383 -17.04 22.76 -11.17
C LEU A 383 -17.97 22.47 -12.35
N GLY A 384 -18.70 21.35 -12.35
CA GLY A 384 -19.67 21.00 -13.37
C GLY A 384 -19.09 20.33 -14.62
N PHE A 385 -17.80 19.94 -14.61
CA PHE A 385 -17.21 19.21 -15.73
C PHE A 385 -17.70 17.76 -15.77
N ALA A 386 -17.73 17.17 -16.96
CA ALA A 386 -18.07 15.77 -17.15
C ALA A 386 -16.99 14.83 -16.53
N TYR A 387 -17.36 13.58 -16.25
CA TYR A 387 -16.46 12.61 -15.57
C TYR A 387 -15.16 12.31 -16.32
N ASN A 388 -15.09 12.49 -17.64
CA ASN A 388 -13.84 12.33 -18.38
C ASN A 388 -12.78 13.39 -17.99
N TYR A 389 -13.19 14.59 -17.55
CA TYR A 389 -12.27 15.65 -17.15
C TYR A 389 -11.49 15.35 -15.87
N VAL A 390 -11.89 14.37 -15.05
CA VAL A 390 -11.10 13.95 -13.88
C VAL A 390 -9.72 13.40 -14.27
N THR A 391 -9.56 12.95 -15.52
CA THR A 391 -8.28 12.44 -16.02
C THR A 391 -7.27 13.54 -16.35
N ILE A 392 -7.70 14.80 -16.48
CA ILE A 392 -6.79 15.93 -16.76
C ILE A 392 -5.93 16.25 -15.53
N PRO A 393 -6.49 16.59 -14.34
CA PRO A 393 -5.65 16.73 -13.14
C PRO A 393 -4.90 15.44 -12.82
N ALA A 394 -5.45 14.26 -13.11
CA ALA A 394 -4.78 12.99 -12.96
C ALA A 394 -3.47 12.93 -13.77
N ALA A 395 -3.52 13.26 -15.06
CA ALA A 395 -2.35 13.29 -15.94
C ALA A 395 -1.33 14.35 -15.50
N LEU A 396 -1.78 15.55 -15.10
CA LEU A 396 -0.89 16.63 -14.63
C LEU A 396 -0.15 16.24 -13.34
N LEU A 397 -0.83 15.62 -12.38
CA LEU A 397 -0.22 15.15 -11.14
C LEU A 397 0.80 14.03 -11.43
N SER A 398 0.47 13.03 -12.25
CA SER A 398 1.41 11.98 -12.66
C SER A 398 2.62 12.55 -13.44
N PHE A 399 2.40 13.56 -14.28
CA PHE A 399 3.49 14.25 -14.96
C PHE A 399 4.42 14.98 -13.99
N THR A 400 3.88 15.57 -12.92
CA THR A 400 4.66 16.19 -11.84
C THR A 400 5.53 15.15 -11.13
N ALA A 401 5.00 13.95 -10.88
CA ALA A 401 5.75 12.83 -10.31
C ALA A 401 6.92 12.42 -11.22
N MET A 402 6.65 12.21 -12.50
CA MET A 402 7.68 11.89 -13.49
C MET A 402 8.77 12.97 -13.54
N SER A 403 8.38 14.25 -13.53
CA SER A 403 9.30 15.38 -13.53
C SER A 403 10.21 15.39 -12.30
N SER A 404 9.64 15.10 -11.10
CA SER A 404 10.41 14.98 -9.85
C SER A 404 11.47 13.88 -9.94
N LEU A 405 11.13 12.72 -10.53
CA LEU A 405 12.09 11.63 -10.76
C LEU A 405 13.17 11.96 -11.76
N LEU A 406 12.84 12.69 -12.83
CA LEU A 406 13.82 13.15 -13.82
C LEU A 406 14.81 14.15 -13.21
N ILE A 407 14.32 15.09 -12.38
CA ILE A 407 15.17 16.03 -11.61
C ILE A 407 16.07 15.25 -10.66
N TYR A 408 15.53 14.29 -9.90
CA TYR A 408 16.32 13.43 -9.02
C TYR A 408 17.43 12.69 -9.81
N GLY A 409 17.08 12.15 -10.98
CA GLY A 409 18.05 11.47 -11.84
C GLY A 409 19.20 12.36 -12.32
N ARG A 410 18.92 13.64 -12.63
CA ARG A 410 19.95 14.64 -13.00
C ARG A 410 20.85 14.96 -11.81
N LEU A 411 20.29 15.23 -10.63
CA LEU A 411 21.06 15.51 -9.41
C LEU A 411 22.01 14.36 -9.08
N LYS A 412 21.52 13.11 -9.14
CA LYS A 412 22.35 11.94 -8.87
C LYS A 412 23.54 11.80 -9.83
N ARG A 413 23.36 12.09 -11.11
CA ARG A 413 24.45 12.07 -12.11
C ARG A 413 25.48 13.17 -11.86
N GLY A 414 25.04 14.39 -11.53
CA GLY A 414 25.94 15.51 -11.23
C GLY A 414 26.85 15.22 -10.04
N VAL A 415 26.30 14.62 -8.97
CA VAL A 415 27.11 14.22 -7.80
C VAL A 415 28.13 13.12 -8.15
N GLN A 416 27.74 12.14 -8.99
CA GLN A 416 28.66 11.08 -9.43
C GLN A 416 29.80 11.60 -10.29
N GLN A 417 29.58 12.60 -11.14
CA GLN A 417 30.60 13.22 -11.98
C GLN A 417 31.59 14.06 -11.16
N GLN A 418 31.15 14.71 -10.07
CA GLN A 418 32.02 15.46 -9.17
C GLN A 418 32.92 14.60 -8.28
N VAL A 419 32.52 13.33 -8.03
CA VAL A 419 33.27 12.38 -7.20
C VAL A 419 34.20 11.49 -8.03
N ALA A 420 34.03 11.43 -9.37
CA ALA A 420 34.95 10.73 -10.25
C ALA A 420 36.29 11.50 -10.29
N PRO A 421 37.44 10.87 -9.91
CA PRO A 421 38.73 11.52 -10.02
C PRO A 421 38.97 11.90 -11.48
N ALA A 422 39.47 13.12 -11.71
CA ALA A 422 39.97 13.52 -13.02
C ALA A 422 41.14 12.58 -13.40
N THR A 423 40.85 11.59 -14.25
CA THR A 423 41.87 10.72 -14.87
C THR A 423 42.52 11.43 -16.04
#